data_6a0fc273b6e11f1f5552821049ced2c6
#
_entry.id   6a0fc273b6e11f1f5552821049ced2c6
#
_cell.length_a   1.000
_cell.length_b   1.000
_cell.length_c   1.000
_cell.angle_alpha   90.00
_cell.angle_beta   90.00
_cell.angle_gamma   90.00
#
_symmetry.space_group_name_H-M   'P 1'
#
loop_
_entity.id
_entity.type
_entity.pdbx_description
1 polymer ?
#
loop_
_entity_poly.entity_id
_entity_poly.type
_entity_poly.pdbx_seq_one_letter_code
_entity_poly.pdbx_strand_id
1 'polypeptide(L)'
;MSFTFIDYSSTYFTAIAKQPIPAKRSGKFVQIINHATNDEFLVLSPKELSVFHANIVERFCALQGAIPGAYNAKRDYFKIHDPAWEVIGGGMWEIDEEEKTLSLGGESQMYGAFDEVGLKQKIKMSAVLSGYVVSIGGR
;
A
#
# COMPACT_ATOMS: atom_id res chain seq x y z
N MET A 1 -11.07 9.08 -12.76
CA MET A 1 -9.76 8.42 -12.68
C MET A 1 -8.86 9.20 -11.77
N SER A 2 -8.34 8.55 -10.75
CA SER A 2 -7.47 9.20 -9.77
C SER A 2 -6.39 8.22 -9.29
N PHE A 3 -5.36 8.77 -8.67
CA PHE A 3 -4.35 7.99 -7.97
C PHE A 3 -4.27 8.49 -6.54
N THR A 4 -4.43 7.60 -5.57
CA THR A 4 -4.42 7.94 -4.15
C THR A 4 -3.31 7.17 -3.45
N PHE A 5 -2.46 7.90 -2.73
CA PHE A 5 -1.41 7.33 -1.90
C PHE A 5 -1.92 7.27 -0.46
N ILE A 6 -1.90 6.08 0.13
CA ILE A 6 -2.33 5.86 1.51
C ILE A 6 -1.16 5.29 2.30
N ASP A 7 -0.87 5.88 3.46
CA ASP A 7 0.18 5.40 4.36
C ASP A 7 -0.43 5.21 5.74
N TYR A 8 -0.46 3.97 6.21
CA TYR A 8 -1.03 3.63 7.52
C TYR A 8 -0.06 3.84 8.69
N SER A 9 1.03 4.57 8.49
CA SER A 9 2.00 4.81 9.56
C SER A 9 1.37 5.49 10.77
N SER A 10 0.51 6.50 10.56
CA SER A 10 -0.17 7.17 11.67
C SER A 10 -1.16 6.23 12.37
N THR A 11 -1.77 5.30 11.64
CA THR A 11 -2.68 4.31 12.22
C THR A 11 -1.97 3.46 13.26
N TYR A 12 -0.72 3.09 13.01
CA TYR A 12 0.05 2.32 13.96
C TYR A 12 0.77 3.20 14.99
N PHE A 13 1.66 4.08 14.54
CA PHE A 13 2.56 4.79 15.45
C PHE A 13 1.81 5.79 16.32
N THR A 14 0.88 6.53 15.74
CA THR A 14 0.13 7.55 16.49
C THR A 14 -1.01 6.94 17.29
N ALA A 15 -1.87 6.14 16.65
CA ALA A 15 -3.11 5.68 17.28
C ALA A 15 -2.91 4.45 18.18
N ILE A 16 -2.05 3.51 17.79
CA ILE A 16 -1.85 2.26 18.52
C ILE A 16 -0.66 2.36 19.47
N ALA A 17 0.54 2.63 18.94
CA ALA A 17 1.77 2.68 19.73
C ALA A 17 1.91 3.95 20.55
N LYS A 18 1.19 5.02 20.19
CA LYS A 18 1.19 6.32 20.88
C LYS A 18 2.60 6.88 21.01
N GLN A 19 3.30 6.89 19.88
CA GLN A 19 4.67 7.40 19.79
C GLN A 19 4.85 8.16 18.47
N PRO A 20 5.91 8.97 18.34
CA PRO A 20 6.17 9.68 17.09
C PRO A 20 6.38 8.71 15.93
N ILE A 21 5.99 9.14 14.73
CA ILE A 21 6.23 8.35 13.52
C ILE A 21 7.73 8.40 13.21
N PRO A 22 8.42 7.24 13.11
CA PRO A 22 9.87 7.24 12.83
C PRO A 22 10.16 7.83 11.45
N ALA A 23 11.24 8.59 11.37
CA ALA A 23 11.68 9.16 10.10
C ALA A 23 12.05 8.07 9.09
N LYS A 24 12.64 6.99 9.58
CA LYS A 24 12.96 5.82 8.76
C LYS A 24 12.01 4.70 9.13
N ARG A 25 11.28 4.20 8.13
CA ARG A 25 10.31 3.12 8.34
C ARG A 25 10.12 2.33 7.07
N SER A 26 9.60 1.13 7.21
CA SER A 26 9.42 0.21 6.10
C SER A 26 8.24 -0.73 6.35
N GLY A 27 7.87 -1.47 5.32
CA GLY A 27 6.81 -2.44 5.41
C GLY A 27 6.43 -3.00 4.06
N LYS A 28 5.21 -3.51 3.96
CA LYS A 28 4.63 -4.04 2.74
C LYS A 28 3.64 -3.03 2.16
N PHE A 29 3.41 -3.13 0.85
CA PHE A 29 2.37 -2.33 0.20
C PHE A 29 1.58 -3.19 -0.77
N VAL A 30 0.38 -2.72 -1.10
CA VAL A 30 -0.44 -3.27 -2.16
C VAL A 30 -0.85 -2.17 -3.11
N GLN A 31 -1.09 -2.55 -4.37
CA GLN A 31 -1.58 -1.68 -5.42
C GLN A 31 -2.96 -2.20 -5.82
N ILE A 32 -3.97 -1.34 -5.70
CA ILE A 32 -5.37 -1.73 -5.87
C ILE A 32 -6.01 -0.79 -6.88
N ILE A 33 -6.84 -1.34 -7.75
CA ILE A 33 -7.59 -0.54 -8.74
C ILE A 33 -9.08 -0.82 -8.65
N ASN A 34 -9.87 0.22 -8.86
CA ASN A 34 -11.31 0.07 -9.08
C ASN A 34 -11.57 0.22 -10.57
N HIS A 35 -11.96 -0.88 -11.22
CA HIS A 35 -12.19 -0.90 -12.67
C HIS A 35 -13.42 -0.13 -13.12
N ALA A 36 -14.39 0.12 -12.22
CA ALA A 36 -15.57 0.89 -12.56
C ALA A 36 -15.28 2.38 -12.67
N THR A 37 -14.34 2.90 -11.86
CA THR A 37 -13.99 4.32 -11.83
C THR A 37 -12.59 4.61 -12.38
N ASN A 38 -11.78 3.58 -12.58
CA ASN A 38 -10.35 3.67 -12.90
C ASN A 38 -9.53 4.39 -11.83
N ASP A 39 -10.00 4.41 -10.59
CA ASP A 39 -9.24 4.93 -9.47
C ASP A 39 -8.20 3.90 -9.03
N GLU A 40 -6.99 4.35 -8.80
CA GLU A 40 -5.88 3.50 -8.36
C GLU A 40 -5.40 3.94 -6.98
N PHE A 41 -5.04 2.97 -6.15
CA PHE A 41 -4.60 3.20 -4.78
C PHE A 41 -3.29 2.47 -4.54
N LEU A 42 -2.32 3.19 -3.99
CA LEU A 42 -1.08 2.61 -3.49
C LEU A 42 -1.12 2.70 -1.97
N VAL A 43 -1.17 1.53 -1.31
CA VAL A 43 -1.47 1.46 0.12
C VAL A 43 -0.27 0.87 0.86
N LEU A 44 0.40 1.71 1.65
CA LEU A 44 1.56 1.33 2.44
C LEU A 44 1.16 1.08 3.89
N SER A 45 1.73 0.03 4.48
CA SER A 45 1.52 -0.27 5.90
C SER A 45 2.86 -0.57 6.56
N PRO A 46 3.15 0.00 7.73
CA PRO A 46 4.40 -0.31 8.42
C PRO A 46 4.40 -1.78 8.86
N LYS A 47 5.59 -2.37 8.87
CA LYS A 47 5.77 -3.80 9.21
C LYS A 47 5.20 -4.16 10.58
N GLU A 48 5.14 -3.19 11.49
CA GLU A 48 4.62 -3.38 12.84
C GLU A 48 3.10 -3.55 12.85
N LEU A 49 2.41 -3.04 11.84
CA LEU A 49 0.95 -3.11 11.76
C LEU A 49 0.46 -4.31 10.96
N SER A 50 1.13 -4.65 9.87
CA SER A 50 0.66 -5.67 8.94
C SER A 50 1.75 -6.71 8.68
N VAL A 51 1.46 -7.97 9.02
CA VAL A 51 2.40 -9.09 8.81
C VAL A 51 2.34 -9.55 7.35
N PHE A 52 1.13 -9.64 6.78
CA PHE A 52 0.90 -10.10 5.42
C PHE A 52 0.31 -8.99 4.56
N HIS A 53 0.52 -9.07 3.24
CA HIS A 53 -0.15 -8.18 2.30
C HIS A 53 -1.68 -8.27 2.46
N ALA A 54 -2.20 -9.46 2.77
CA ALA A 54 -3.63 -9.67 2.99
C ALA A 54 -4.20 -8.78 4.10
N ASN A 55 -3.41 -8.50 5.14
CA ASN A 55 -3.86 -7.62 6.23
C ASN A 55 -4.08 -6.19 5.74
N ILE A 56 -3.26 -5.75 4.78
CA ILE A 56 -3.39 -4.42 4.19
C ILE A 56 -4.67 -4.35 3.35
N VAL A 57 -4.94 -5.40 2.56
CA VAL A 57 -6.14 -5.47 1.73
C VAL A 57 -7.40 -5.44 2.59
N GLU A 58 -7.43 -6.21 3.67
CA GLU A 58 -8.56 -6.21 4.60
C GLU A 58 -8.81 -4.82 5.18
N ARG A 59 -7.75 -4.18 5.68
CA ARG A 59 -7.87 -2.85 6.28
C ARG A 59 -8.34 -1.82 5.26
N PHE A 60 -7.81 -1.88 4.06
CA PHE A 60 -8.24 -1.01 2.97
C PHE A 60 -9.73 -1.18 2.71
N CYS A 61 -10.20 -2.42 2.58
CA CYS A 61 -11.61 -2.70 2.33
C CYS A 61 -12.51 -2.18 3.46
N ALA A 62 -12.08 -2.34 4.71
CA ALA A 62 -12.84 -1.88 5.87
C ALA A 62 -12.95 -0.36 5.90
N LEU A 63 -11.87 0.34 5.56
CA LEU A 63 -11.82 1.80 5.66
C LEU A 63 -12.37 2.50 4.41
N GLN A 64 -12.43 1.82 3.28
CA GLN A 64 -12.83 2.39 1.99
C GLN A 64 -14.32 2.15 1.68
N GLY A 65 -15.16 2.11 2.72
CA GLY A 65 -16.60 1.98 2.53
C GLY A 65 -17.12 0.56 2.69
N ALA A 66 -16.47 -0.26 3.51
CA ALA A 66 -16.89 -1.62 3.83
C ALA A 66 -17.02 -2.50 2.57
N ILE A 67 -15.98 -2.54 1.76
CA ILE A 67 -15.93 -3.39 0.57
C ILE A 67 -15.93 -4.86 1.04
N PRO A 68 -16.85 -5.72 0.53
CA PRO A 68 -16.95 -7.09 1.02
C PRO A 68 -15.77 -7.95 0.58
N GLY A 69 -15.37 -8.86 1.46
CA GLY A 69 -14.29 -9.80 1.19
C GLY A 69 -14.12 -10.78 2.34
N ALA A 70 -13.24 -11.74 2.18
CA ALA A 70 -12.96 -12.74 3.21
C ALA A 70 -11.56 -13.32 3.07
N TYR A 71 -11.02 -13.74 4.21
CA TYR A 71 -9.75 -14.49 4.24
C TYR A 71 -9.94 -15.92 3.78
N ASN A 72 -8.85 -16.49 3.24
CA ASN A 72 -8.76 -17.94 3.04
C ASN A 72 -8.50 -18.63 4.39
N ALA A 73 -8.46 -19.99 4.37
CA ALA A 73 -8.29 -20.77 5.59
C ALA A 73 -6.97 -20.46 6.33
N LYS A 74 -5.90 -20.19 5.61
CA LYS A 74 -4.59 -19.87 6.20
C LYS A 74 -4.46 -18.40 6.61
N ARG A 75 -5.44 -17.55 6.26
CA ARG A 75 -5.47 -16.12 6.54
C ARG A 75 -4.26 -15.35 5.98
N ASP A 76 -3.71 -15.84 4.89
CA ASP A 76 -2.60 -15.19 4.17
C ASP A 76 -3.05 -14.59 2.84
N TYR A 77 -4.34 -14.73 2.49
CA TYR A 77 -4.95 -14.14 1.30
C TYR A 77 -6.34 -13.64 1.65
N PHE A 78 -6.60 -12.36 1.35
CA PHE A 78 -7.91 -11.75 1.52
C PHE A 78 -8.48 -11.50 0.13
N LYS A 79 -9.60 -12.15 -0.20
CA LYS A 79 -10.25 -12.01 -1.49
C LYS A 79 -11.34 -10.96 -1.40
N ILE A 80 -11.27 -9.94 -2.27
CA ILE A 80 -12.33 -8.95 -2.40
C ILE A 80 -13.47 -9.57 -3.20
N HIS A 81 -14.71 -9.46 -2.70
CA HIS A 81 -15.88 -10.07 -3.32
C HIS A 81 -16.62 -9.14 -4.28
N ASP A 82 -16.20 -7.89 -4.39
CA ASP A 82 -16.74 -6.94 -5.35
C ASP A 82 -15.88 -6.99 -6.62
N PRO A 83 -16.45 -7.40 -7.79
CA PRO A 83 -15.67 -7.58 -9.01
C PRO A 83 -15.12 -6.28 -9.61
N ALA A 84 -15.60 -5.12 -9.16
CA ALA A 84 -15.03 -3.84 -9.60
C ALA A 84 -13.61 -3.64 -9.06
N TRP A 85 -13.25 -4.27 -7.95
CA TRP A 85 -11.98 -4.07 -7.28
C TRP A 85 -11.01 -5.20 -7.58
N GLU A 86 -9.76 -4.83 -7.87
CA GLU A 86 -8.69 -5.80 -8.08
C GLU A 86 -7.43 -5.38 -7.35
N VAL A 87 -6.79 -6.33 -6.66
CA VAL A 87 -5.44 -6.14 -6.14
C VAL A 87 -4.48 -6.49 -7.26
N ILE A 88 -3.82 -5.49 -7.82
CA ILE A 88 -2.88 -5.66 -8.94
C ILE A 88 -1.68 -6.48 -8.48
N GLY A 89 -1.16 -6.15 -7.31
CA GLY A 89 -0.01 -6.82 -6.74
C GLY A 89 0.50 -6.05 -5.54
N GLY A 90 1.70 -6.36 -5.11
CA GLY A 90 2.29 -5.68 -3.98
C GLY A 90 3.80 -5.83 -3.95
N GLY A 91 4.40 -5.30 -2.90
CA GLY A 91 5.83 -5.36 -2.70
C GLY A 91 6.21 -4.85 -1.31
N MET A 92 7.42 -4.31 -1.24
CA MET A 92 8.01 -3.76 -0.01
C MET A 92 8.34 -2.30 -0.24
N TRP A 93 8.23 -1.50 0.81
CA TRP A 93 8.56 -0.07 0.74
C TRP A 93 9.50 0.33 1.87
N GLU A 94 10.28 1.38 1.62
CA GLU A 94 11.09 2.06 2.62
C GLU A 94 10.96 3.55 2.42
N ILE A 95 10.77 4.30 3.50
CA ILE A 95 10.75 5.75 3.50
C ILE A 95 11.85 6.25 4.44
N ASP A 96 12.57 7.28 3.99
CA ASP A 96 13.46 8.08 4.82
C ASP A 96 13.01 9.53 4.72
N GLU A 97 12.37 10.03 5.80
CA GLU A 97 11.83 11.38 5.82
C GLU A 97 12.93 12.44 5.87
N GLU A 98 14.08 12.11 6.43
CA GLU A 98 15.20 13.05 6.52
C GLU A 98 15.83 13.28 5.14
N GLU A 99 16.00 12.20 4.38
CA GLU A 99 16.57 12.27 3.03
C GLU A 99 15.49 12.50 1.97
N LYS A 100 14.22 12.46 2.33
CA LYS A 100 13.10 12.59 1.40
C LYS A 100 13.17 11.56 0.28
N THR A 101 13.28 10.29 0.64
CA THR A 101 13.34 9.19 -0.31
C THR A 101 12.23 8.18 -0.04
N LEU A 102 11.72 7.58 -1.11
CA LEU A 102 10.79 6.47 -1.06
C LEU A 102 11.29 5.40 -2.03
N SER A 103 11.47 4.18 -1.55
CA SER A 103 11.86 3.03 -2.38
C SER A 103 10.74 2.00 -2.37
N LEU A 104 10.41 1.50 -3.56
CA LEU A 104 9.45 0.42 -3.75
C LEU A 104 10.14 -0.71 -4.50
N GLY A 105 9.92 -1.95 -4.07
CA GLY A 105 10.50 -3.11 -4.75
C GLY A 105 9.84 -4.41 -4.31
N GLY A 106 10.45 -5.54 -4.69
CA GLY A 106 9.94 -6.85 -4.34
C GLY A 106 8.60 -7.17 -4.98
N GLU A 107 7.91 -8.14 -4.39
CA GLU A 107 6.59 -8.56 -4.87
C GLU A 107 5.82 -9.21 -3.71
N SER A 108 4.51 -9.36 -3.88
CA SER A 108 3.67 -10.09 -2.94
C SER A 108 3.63 -11.55 -3.36
N GLN A 109 3.89 -12.46 -2.41
CA GLN A 109 3.82 -13.90 -2.70
C GLN A 109 2.41 -14.30 -3.12
N MET A 110 1.38 -13.75 -2.49
CA MET A 110 -0.01 -14.14 -2.74
C MET A 110 -0.68 -13.32 -3.83
N TYR A 111 -0.31 -12.03 -4.00
CA TYR A 111 -0.96 -11.14 -4.96
C TYR A 111 -0.11 -10.88 -6.20
N GLY A 112 1.16 -11.30 -6.19
CA GLY A 112 2.04 -11.12 -7.33
C GLY A 112 2.76 -9.78 -7.34
N ALA A 113 3.41 -9.50 -8.46
CA ALA A 113 4.18 -8.28 -8.65
C ALA A 113 3.25 -7.09 -8.91
N PHE A 114 3.64 -5.93 -8.40
CA PHE A 114 2.93 -4.70 -8.71
C PHE A 114 3.28 -4.20 -10.13
N ASP A 115 2.43 -3.32 -10.66
CA ASP A 115 2.63 -2.73 -11.99
C ASP A 115 3.45 -1.45 -11.88
N GLU A 116 4.67 -1.47 -12.41
CA GLU A 116 5.59 -0.33 -12.32
C GLU A 116 5.33 0.75 -13.38
N VAL A 117 4.57 0.42 -14.41
CA VAL A 117 4.40 1.33 -15.57
C VAL A 117 3.71 2.63 -15.12
N GLY A 118 4.43 3.75 -15.26
CA GLY A 118 3.93 5.07 -14.89
C GLY A 118 3.78 5.31 -13.39
N LEU A 119 4.13 4.34 -12.55
CA LEU A 119 3.89 4.43 -11.11
C LEU A 119 4.71 5.54 -10.46
N LYS A 120 5.98 5.67 -10.83
CA LYS A 120 6.86 6.71 -10.30
C LYS A 120 6.30 8.11 -10.57
N GLN A 121 5.81 8.34 -11.78
CA GLN A 121 5.18 9.62 -12.15
C GLN A 121 3.95 9.90 -11.31
N LYS A 122 3.08 8.90 -11.13
CA LYS A 122 1.86 9.04 -10.34
C LYS A 122 2.17 9.40 -8.90
N ILE A 123 3.17 8.74 -8.31
CA ILE A 123 3.60 9.01 -6.93
C ILE A 123 4.11 10.44 -6.81
N LYS A 124 4.94 10.88 -7.75
CA LYS A 124 5.54 12.22 -7.72
C LYS A 124 4.50 13.31 -7.91
N MET A 125 3.39 13.03 -8.56
CA MET A 125 2.28 13.97 -8.72
C MET A 125 1.40 14.06 -7.48
N SER A 126 1.54 13.13 -6.55
CA SER A 126 0.84 13.20 -5.27
C SER A 126 1.39 14.34 -4.43
N ALA A 127 0.50 15.17 -3.86
CA ALA A 127 0.91 16.32 -3.07
C ALA A 127 1.80 15.92 -1.88
N VAL A 128 1.52 14.74 -1.28
CA VAL A 128 2.25 14.27 -0.09
C VAL A 128 3.70 13.94 -0.42
N LEU A 129 3.96 13.43 -1.62
CA LEU A 129 5.28 12.90 -2.00
C LEU A 129 5.97 13.70 -3.11
N SER A 130 5.47 14.90 -3.41
CA SER A 130 6.00 15.70 -4.52
C SER A 130 7.48 16.06 -4.36
N GLY A 131 7.96 16.19 -3.13
CA GLY A 131 9.35 16.52 -2.83
C GLY A 131 10.26 15.32 -2.63
N TYR A 132 9.76 14.10 -2.83
CA TYR A 132 10.54 12.89 -2.58
C TYR A 132 11.22 12.39 -3.85
N VAL A 133 12.41 11.77 -3.67
CA VAL A 133 13.06 11.00 -4.72
C VAL A 133 12.49 9.57 -4.62
N VAL A 134 11.85 9.12 -5.68
CA VAL A 134 11.19 7.82 -5.73
C VAL A 134 12.04 6.86 -6.55
N SER A 135 12.36 5.70 -5.95
CA SER A 135 13.09 4.61 -6.62
C SER A 135 12.20 3.38 -6.67
N ILE A 136 12.14 2.74 -7.83
CA ILE A 136 11.35 1.52 -8.02
C ILE A 136 12.24 0.45 -8.63
N GLY A 137 12.28 -0.73 -8.00
CA GLY A 137 13.09 -1.83 -8.47
C GLY A 137 13.36 -2.86 -7.40
N GLY A 138 14.44 -3.63 -7.54
CA GLY A 138 14.85 -4.56 -6.50
C GLY A 138 14.07 -5.87 -6.44
N ARG A 139 13.51 -6.28 -7.54
CA ARG A 139 12.89 -7.61 -7.62
C ARG A 139 13.92 -8.67 -7.91
#